data_fdaa2d2ed13777ea4b30e986d3f59eb7
#
_entry.id   fdaa2d2ed13777ea4b30e986d3f59eb7
#
_cell.length_a   1.000
_cell.length_b   1.000
_cell.length_c   1.000
_cell.angle_alpha   90.00
_cell.angle_beta   90.00
_cell.angle_gamma   90.00
#
_symmetry.space_group_name_H-M   'P 1'
#
loop_
_entity.id
_entity.type
_entity.pdbx_description
1 polymer ?
#
loop_
_entity_poly.entity_id
_entity_poly.type
_entity_poly.pdbx_seq_one_letter_code
_entity_poly.pdbx_strand_id
1 'polypeptide(L)'
;MNKIVAVDCYLSHNLGDDLFLFTLLKRYPNVMFNVNADCSYGYLTHDFNNANLVISGSNSDSGSLLLKMKRYCSNICEYLTELHNADALVTIGGSLYMENENRTLRAVVAEKRRFFRDKRNAR
;
A
#
# COMPACT_ATOMS: atom_id res chain seq x y z
N MET A 1 0.84 -2.14 -23.88
CA MET A 1 1.02 -2.67 -22.51
C MET A 1 0.42 -1.66 -21.55
N ASN A 2 -0.52 -2.09 -20.72
CA ASN A 2 -1.06 -1.21 -19.68
C ASN A 2 0.02 -1.02 -18.61
N LYS A 3 0.23 0.21 -18.18
CA LYS A 3 1.13 0.51 -17.06
C LYS A 3 0.53 -0.02 -15.77
N ILE A 4 1.38 -0.56 -14.92
CA ILE A 4 1.01 -1.06 -13.59
C ILE A 4 1.57 -0.10 -12.54
N VAL A 5 0.72 0.37 -11.65
CA VAL A 5 1.09 1.29 -10.57
C VAL A 5 0.75 0.65 -9.24
N ALA A 6 1.74 0.48 -8.38
CA ALA A 6 1.52 0.08 -7.01
C ALA A 6 1.02 1.29 -6.20
N VAL A 7 -0.02 1.10 -5.41
CA VAL A 7 -0.59 2.15 -4.55
C VAL A 7 -0.43 1.75 -3.10
N ASP A 8 0.36 2.54 -2.38
CA ASP A 8 0.49 2.45 -0.93
C ASP A 8 -0.37 3.54 -0.31
N CYS A 9 -1.45 3.14 0.35
CA CYS A 9 -2.37 4.06 0.97
C CYS A 9 -2.79 3.55 2.35
N TYR A 10 -2.95 4.51 3.27
CA TYR A 10 -3.45 4.23 4.60
C TYR A 10 -4.98 4.18 4.55
N LEU A 11 -5.50 3.03 4.11
CA LEU A 11 -6.94 2.79 4.01
C LEU A 11 -7.46 2.31 5.38
N SER A 12 -7.95 3.24 6.16
CA SER A 12 -8.59 2.96 7.47
C SER A 12 -10.00 3.55 7.54
N HIS A 13 -10.77 3.44 6.45
CA HIS A 13 -12.09 4.07 6.30
C HIS A 13 -12.04 5.59 6.54
N ASN A 14 -10.95 6.22 6.14
CA ASN A 14 -10.79 7.66 6.17
C ASN A 14 -11.28 8.25 4.83
N LEU A 15 -12.38 8.97 4.89
CA LEU A 15 -13.02 9.55 3.70
C LEU A 15 -12.05 10.33 2.79
N GLY A 16 -11.08 11.03 3.38
CA GLY A 16 -10.10 11.82 2.63
C GLY A 16 -9.20 10.94 1.77
N ASP A 17 -8.64 9.89 2.35
CA ASP A 17 -7.73 8.97 1.67
C ASP A 17 -8.50 8.13 0.63
N ASP A 18 -9.72 7.70 0.94
CA ASP A 18 -10.60 6.99 0.03
C ASP A 18 -10.96 7.85 -1.19
N LEU A 19 -11.28 9.14 -1.01
CA LEU A 19 -11.56 10.07 -2.11
C LEU A 19 -10.34 10.31 -3.00
N PHE A 20 -9.14 10.37 -2.45
CA PHE A 20 -7.91 10.46 -3.25
C PHE A 20 -7.72 9.23 -4.11
N LEU A 21 -7.91 8.04 -3.54
CA LEU A 21 -7.83 6.79 -4.29
C LEU A 21 -8.86 6.74 -5.41
N PHE A 22 -10.14 7.05 -5.15
CA PHE A 22 -11.18 7.08 -6.17
C PHE A 22 -10.89 8.08 -7.28
N THR A 23 -10.38 9.25 -6.93
CA THR A 23 -9.99 10.27 -7.92
C THR A 23 -8.86 9.75 -8.80
N LEU A 24 -7.87 9.06 -8.24
CA LEU A 24 -6.77 8.45 -8.97
C LEU A 24 -7.28 7.40 -9.95
N LEU A 25 -8.11 6.46 -9.50
CA LEU A 25 -8.69 5.39 -10.31
C LEU A 25 -9.53 5.94 -11.47
N LYS A 26 -10.38 6.94 -11.21
CA LYS A 26 -11.21 7.60 -12.24
C LYS A 26 -10.39 8.41 -13.24
N ARG A 27 -9.33 9.06 -12.78
CA ARG A 27 -8.51 9.93 -13.62
C ARG A 27 -7.70 9.16 -14.65
N TYR A 28 -7.29 7.94 -14.34
CA TYR A 28 -6.40 7.14 -15.17
C TYR A 28 -6.98 5.76 -15.48
N PRO A 29 -8.08 5.68 -16.26
CA PRO A 29 -8.78 4.41 -16.51
C PRO A 29 -7.95 3.38 -17.28
N ASN A 30 -6.90 3.80 -17.99
CA ASN A 30 -6.02 2.94 -18.79
C ASN A 30 -4.76 2.47 -18.01
N VAL A 31 -4.69 2.75 -16.72
CA VAL A 31 -3.59 2.34 -15.83
C VAL A 31 -4.14 1.31 -14.85
N MET A 32 -3.45 0.20 -14.68
CA MET A 32 -3.80 -0.80 -13.67
C MET A 32 -3.18 -0.40 -12.33
N PHE A 33 -3.98 -0.33 -11.29
CA PHE A 33 -3.56 0.03 -9.95
C PHE A 33 -3.62 -1.19 -9.02
N ASN A 34 -2.46 -1.61 -8.50
CA ASN A 34 -2.37 -2.61 -7.46
C ASN A 34 -2.45 -1.90 -6.10
N VAL A 35 -3.59 -2.02 -5.45
CA VAL A 35 -3.91 -1.32 -4.20
C VAL A 35 -3.69 -2.27 -3.02
N ASN A 36 -2.78 -1.93 -2.13
CA ASN A 36 -2.55 -2.70 -0.91
C ASN A 36 -3.57 -2.29 0.16
N ALA A 37 -4.55 -3.17 0.41
CA ALA A 37 -5.61 -2.93 1.38
C ALA A 37 -6.11 -4.24 1.98
N ASP A 38 -6.92 -4.15 3.03
CA ASP A 38 -7.59 -5.31 3.61
C ASP A 38 -8.83 -5.73 2.79
N CYS A 39 -9.42 -6.88 3.17
CA CYS A 39 -10.58 -7.43 2.47
C CYS A 39 -11.84 -6.54 2.52
N SER A 40 -11.92 -5.55 3.41
CA SER A 40 -13.05 -4.62 3.50
C SER A 40 -13.15 -3.71 2.27
N TYR A 41 -12.04 -3.54 1.55
CA TYR A 41 -11.96 -2.77 0.32
C TYR A 41 -12.22 -3.59 -0.95
N GLY A 42 -12.75 -4.81 -0.82
CA GLY A 42 -13.09 -5.69 -1.96
C GLY A 42 -14.02 -5.05 -3.00
N TYR A 43 -14.82 -4.06 -2.61
CA TYR A 43 -15.67 -3.30 -3.53
C TYR A 43 -14.88 -2.53 -4.61
N LEU A 44 -13.60 -2.19 -4.35
CA LEU A 44 -12.77 -1.50 -5.34
C LEU A 44 -12.62 -2.28 -6.64
N THR A 45 -12.48 -3.60 -6.56
CA THR A 45 -12.34 -4.46 -7.75
C THR A 45 -13.66 -4.64 -8.48
N HIS A 46 -14.79 -4.44 -7.80
CA HIS A 46 -16.11 -4.47 -8.40
C HIS A 46 -16.45 -3.14 -9.10
N ASP A 47 -16.13 -2.02 -8.47
CA ASP A 47 -16.52 -0.69 -8.93
C ASP A 47 -15.52 -0.10 -9.95
N PHE A 48 -14.28 -0.59 -9.96
CA PHE A 48 -13.22 -0.11 -10.83
C PHE A 48 -12.50 -1.25 -11.54
N ASN A 49 -12.66 -1.33 -12.87
CA ASN A 49 -12.02 -2.35 -13.72
C ASN A 49 -10.48 -2.23 -13.76
N ASN A 50 -9.94 -1.12 -13.32
CA ASN A 50 -8.51 -0.80 -13.30
C ASN A 50 -7.90 -0.86 -11.88
N ALA A 51 -8.65 -1.37 -10.90
CA ALA A 51 -8.16 -1.61 -9.56
C ALA A 51 -7.98 -3.11 -9.31
N ASN A 52 -6.83 -3.51 -8.83
CA ASN A 52 -6.53 -4.84 -8.35
C ASN A 52 -6.16 -4.76 -6.86
N LEU A 53 -6.87 -5.52 -6.02
CA LEU A 53 -6.64 -5.52 -4.58
C LEU A 53 -5.56 -6.54 -4.23
N VAL A 54 -4.46 -6.06 -3.67
CA VAL A 54 -3.43 -6.89 -3.04
C VAL A 54 -3.75 -6.98 -1.56
N ILE A 55 -4.28 -8.14 -1.13
CA ILE A 55 -4.74 -8.32 0.23
C ILE A 55 -3.53 -8.49 1.15
N SER A 56 -3.20 -7.47 1.89
CA SER A 56 -2.27 -7.57 3.01
C SER A 56 -2.96 -8.31 4.16
N GLY A 57 -2.46 -9.50 4.47
CA GLY A 57 -3.10 -10.51 5.31
C GLY A 57 -3.84 -9.99 6.54
N SER A 58 -5.05 -10.49 6.71
CA SER A 58 -5.91 -10.20 7.86
C SER A 58 -5.21 -10.56 9.18
N ASN A 59 -5.21 -9.63 10.11
CA ASN A 59 -4.74 -9.80 11.49
C ASN A 59 -5.68 -10.73 12.28
N SER A 60 -5.68 -12.03 12.00
CA SER A 60 -6.25 -12.98 12.93
C SER A 60 -5.23 -13.23 14.05
N ASP A 61 -5.50 -12.69 15.22
CA ASP A 61 -4.61 -12.68 16.39
C ASP A 61 -4.35 -14.07 17.04
N SER A 62 -4.87 -15.14 16.48
CA SER A 62 -4.76 -16.49 17.01
C SER A 62 -3.68 -17.29 16.27
N GLY A 63 -2.44 -17.21 16.74
CA GLY A 63 -1.38 -18.05 16.18
C GLY A 63 -0.08 -18.00 16.99
N SER A 64 0.68 -19.11 16.96
CA SER A 64 2.00 -19.21 17.55
C SER A 64 2.93 -18.13 16.96
N LEU A 65 3.95 -17.69 17.70
CA LEU A 65 4.94 -16.69 17.29
C LEU A 65 5.56 -17.03 15.91
N LEU A 66 5.82 -18.31 15.67
CA LEU A 66 6.35 -18.81 14.40
C LEU A 66 5.40 -18.58 13.21
N LEU A 67 4.09 -18.78 13.42
CA LEU A 67 3.09 -18.52 12.39
C LEU A 67 2.97 -17.01 12.07
N LYS A 68 3.06 -16.17 13.10
CA LYS A 68 3.09 -14.69 12.93
C LYS A 68 4.31 -14.25 12.11
N MET A 69 5.49 -14.80 12.40
CA MET A 69 6.72 -14.51 11.65
C MET A 69 6.63 -14.98 10.20
N LYS A 70 6.15 -16.21 9.95
CA LYS A 70 5.99 -16.75 8.59
C LYS A 70 5.05 -15.88 7.76
N ARG A 71 3.92 -15.46 8.34
CA ARG A 71 2.95 -14.55 7.69
C ARG A 71 3.56 -13.19 7.40
N TYR A 72 4.30 -12.63 8.35
CA TYR A 72 4.99 -11.35 8.16
C TYR A 72 6.01 -11.40 7.02
N CYS A 73 6.80 -12.47 6.93
CA CYS A 73 7.74 -12.68 5.83
C CYS A 73 7.02 -12.84 4.48
N SER A 74 5.90 -13.59 4.43
CA SER A 74 5.09 -13.74 3.21
C SER A 74 4.57 -12.39 2.71
N ASN A 75 3.97 -11.60 3.60
CA ASN A 75 3.43 -10.28 3.25
C ASN A 75 4.53 -9.33 2.71
N ILE A 76 5.73 -9.38 3.30
CA ILE A 76 6.87 -8.59 2.79
C ILE A 76 7.28 -9.05 1.39
N CYS A 77 7.37 -10.36 1.17
CA CYS A 77 7.73 -10.92 -0.14
C CYS A 77 6.69 -10.55 -1.21
N GLU A 78 5.41 -10.63 -0.90
CA GLU A 78 4.32 -10.22 -1.78
C GLU A 78 4.42 -8.73 -2.13
N TYR A 79 4.57 -7.88 -1.12
CA TYR A 79 4.75 -6.44 -1.33
C TYR A 79 5.96 -6.09 -2.19
N LEU A 80 7.11 -6.75 -1.95
CA LEU A 80 8.31 -6.53 -2.75
C LEU A 80 8.14 -7.02 -4.20
N THR A 81 7.43 -8.11 -4.40
CA THR A 81 7.11 -8.64 -5.74
C THR A 81 6.22 -7.67 -6.50
N GLU A 82 5.20 -7.12 -5.85
CA GLU A 82 4.32 -6.12 -6.44
C GLU A 82 5.09 -4.84 -6.83
N LEU A 83 5.97 -4.36 -5.96
CA LEU A 83 6.82 -3.21 -6.25
C LEU A 83 7.79 -3.48 -7.41
N HIS A 84 8.31 -4.72 -7.53
CA HIS A 84 9.19 -5.10 -8.62
C HIS A 84 8.48 -5.09 -9.97
N ASN A 85 7.22 -5.55 -10.00
CA ASN A 85 6.40 -5.66 -11.20
C ASN A 85 5.73 -4.32 -11.58
N ALA A 86 5.72 -3.34 -10.70
CA ALA A 86 5.10 -2.05 -10.94
C ALA A 86 6.03 -1.07 -11.67
N ASP A 87 5.48 -0.33 -12.62
CA ASP A 87 6.19 0.75 -13.32
C ASP A 87 6.41 1.97 -12.43
N ALA A 88 5.50 2.18 -11.46
CA ALA A 88 5.56 3.30 -10.53
C ALA A 88 4.92 2.94 -9.18
N LEU A 89 5.28 3.70 -8.15
CA LEU A 89 4.65 3.65 -6.84
C LEU A 89 4.04 5.02 -6.53
N VAL A 90 2.78 5.00 -6.12
CA VAL A 90 2.04 6.18 -5.63
C VAL A 90 1.69 5.96 -4.17
N THR A 91 2.07 6.89 -3.31
CA THR A 91 1.68 6.91 -1.90
C THR A 91 0.57 7.93 -1.69
N ILE A 92 -0.55 7.47 -1.18
CA ILE A 92 -1.71 8.31 -0.84
C ILE A 92 -1.86 8.32 0.69
N GLY A 93 -1.98 9.50 1.26
CA GLY A 93 -2.23 9.67 2.69
C GLY A 93 -1.85 11.06 3.14
N GLY A 94 -2.86 11.90 3.40
CA GLY A 94 -2.66 13.24 3.97
C GLY A 94 -2.02 13.18 5.35
N SER A 95 -2.40 12.22 6.17
CA SER A 95 -1.87 12.00 7.52
C SER A 95 -0.41 11.55 7.56
N LEU A 96 0.10 10.97 6.48
CA LEU A 96 1.52 10.59 6.38
C LEU A 96 2.45 11.81 6.33
N TYR A 97 1.92 12.95 5.90
CA TYR A 97 2.66 14.21 5.79
C TYR A 97 2.34 15.20 6.90
N MET A 98 1.40 14.86 7.80
CA MET A 98 1.14 15.68 8.98
C MET A 98 2.30 15.52 9.96
N GLU A 99 2.99 16.62 10.23
CA GLU A 99 3.98 16.67 11.30
C GLU A 99 3.25 16.46 12.64
N ASN A 100 3.49 15.30 13.24
CA ASN A 100 3.08 15.08 14.60
C ASN A 100 4.10 15.82 15.48
N GLU A 101 3.67 16.79 16.27
CA GLU A 101 4.54 17.61 17.15
C GLU A 101 5.49 16.77 18.02
N ASN A 102 5.14 15.50 18.25
CA ASN A 102 5.93 14.54 19.03
C ASN A 102 6.84 13.64 18.18
N ARG A 103 6.84 13.76 16.84
CA ARG A 103 7.75 12.98 15.98
C ARG A 103 9.14 13.63 15.96
N THR A 104 10.11 12.92 16.48
CA THR A 104 11.51 13.37 16.35
C THR A 104 11.92 13.32 14.87
N LEU A 105 12.71 14.30 14.45
CA LEU A 105 13.27 14.39 13.09
C LEU A 105 13.96 13.08 12.66
N ARG A 106 14.54 12.34 13.62
CA ARG A 106 15.13 11.02 13.41
C ARG A 106 14.12 9.96 12.94
N ALA A 107 12.89 9.97 13.48
CA ALA A 107 11.85 9.03 13.09
C ALA A 107 11.40 9.27 11.65
N VAL A 108 11.21 10.53 11.27
CA VAL A 108 10.83 10.92 9.88
C VAL A 108 11.93 10.56 8.88
N VAL A 109 13.19 10.80 9.23
CA VAL A 109 14.32 10.43 8.36
C VAL A 109 14.47 8.91 8.24
N ALA A 110 14.25 8.16 9.32
CA ALA A 110 14.33 6.70 9.32
C ALA A 110 13.22 6.09 8.42
N GLU A 111 12.01 6.63 8.48
CA GLU A 111 10.88 6.19 7.65
C GLU A 111 11.13 6.45 6.16
N LYS A 112 11.60 7.65 5.80
CA LYS A 112 12.01 7.97 4.42
C LYS A 112 13.15 7.07 3.93
N ARG A 113 14.16 6.81 4.77
CA ARG A 113 15.26 5.90 4.41
C ARG A 113 14.78 4.47 4.19
N ARG A 114 13.80 4.00 4.98
CA ARG A 114 13.19 2.68 4.84
C ARG A 114 12.49 2.57 3.49
N PHE A 115 11.67 3.54 3.13
CA PHE A 115 10.98 3.61 1.86
C PHE A 115 11.94 3.54 0.65
N PHE A 116 12.99 4.38 0.63
CA PHE A 116 13.97 4.37 -0.46
C PHE A 116 14.80 3.09 -0.52
N ARG A 117 15.08 2.48 0.61
CA ARG A 117 15.76 1.19 0.68
C ARG A 117 14.91 0.07 0.10
N ASP A 118 13.64 0.02 0.46
CA ASP A 118 12.71 -1.02 0.01
C ASP A 118 12.48 -0.91 -1.51
N LYS A 119 12.32 0.30 -2.03
CA LYS A 119 12.26 0.55 -3.49
C LYS A 119 13.54 0.15 -4.22
N ARG A 120 14.72 0.33 -3.61
CA ARG A 120 15.99 -0.07 -4.23
C ARG A 120 16.16 -1.60 -4.23
N ASN A 121 15.73 -2.28 -3.18
CA ASN A 121 15.85 -3.73 -3.05
C ASN A 121 14.80 -4.48 -3.91
N ALA A 122 13.73 -3.80 -4.35
CA ALA A 122 12.73 -4.32 -5.27
C ALA A 122 13.15 -4.25 -6.76
N ARG A 123 14.26 -3.56 -7.07
CA ARG A 123 14.87 -3.52 -8.44
C ARG A 123 16.02 -4.51 -8.55
#